data_253021654ebf3294e0b7b6b257e9996c
#
_entry.id   253021654ebf3294e0b7b6b257e9996c
#
_cell.length_a   1.000
_cell.length_b   1.000
_cell.length_c   1.000
_cell.angle_alpha   90.00
_cell.angle_beta   90.00
_cell.angle_gamma   90.00
#
_symmetry.space_group_name_H-M   'P 1'
#
loop_
_entity.id
_entity.type
_entity.pdbx_description
1 polymer ?
#
loop_
_entity_poly.entity_id
_entity_poly.type
_entity_poly.pdbx_seq_one_letter_code
_entity_poly.pdbx_strand_id
1 'polypeptide(L)'
;RASGAPSTTGCAPAPRRRGARPALVVAATDDGERNAAVAEAASERDMLVNRTDRAGDRDVGSVVVPATVEDDPVSVAISTGGQSPALSRYLRQQIEAEIENAGAMAELTGRLRAELKESHPPGERRELIREVVRSPAVWKALHTGIDKAEHEAASAMGQDERGSENG
;
A
#
# COMPACT_ATOMS: atom_id res chain seq x y z
N ARG A 1 -5.40 -32.44 37.86
CA ARG A 1 -5.74 -31.03 38.10
C ARG A 1 -4.58 -30.19 37.60
N ALA A 2 -4.67 -29.61 36.41
CA ALA A 2 -3.75 -28.58 35.97
C ALA A 2 -4.59 -27.35 35.60
N SER A 3 -4.49 -26.35 36.46
CA SER A 3 -5.07 -25.03 36.30
C SER A 3 -4.17 -24.24 35.34
N GLY A 4 -4.59 -24.06 34.10
CA GLY A 4 -3.94 -23.18 33.15
C GLY A 4 -4.53 -21.78 33.33
N ALA A 5 -3.72 -20.85 33.85
CA ALA A 5 -4.05 -19.43 33.85
C ALA A 5 -3.98 -18.84 32.40
N PRO A 6 -4.90 -17.95 32.01
CA PRO A 6 -4.82 -17.27 30.72
C PRO A 6 -3.63 -16.31 30.73
N SER A 7 -2.75 -16.46 29.74
CA SER A 7 -1.66 -15.50 29.50
C SER A 7 -2.26 -14.19 28.98
N THR A 8 -2.32 -13.18 29.84
CA THR A 8 -2.57 -11.80 29.43
C THR A 8 -1.31 -11.30 28.70
N THR A 9 -1.36 -11.32 27.36
CA THR A 9 -0.37 -10.61 26.56
C THR A 9 -0.63 -9.11 26.71
N GLY A 10 -0.06 -8.52 27.74
CA GLY A 10 -0.10 -7.09 27.97
C GLY A 10 0.77 -6.40 26.92
N CYS A 11 0.16 -5.72 25.98
CA CYS A 11 0.88 -4.78 25.13
C CYS A 11 1.41 -3.66 26.03
N ALA A 12 2.74 -3.54 26.14
CA ALA A 12 3.36 -2.46 26.89
C ALA A 12 3.00 -1.12 26.26
N PRO A 13 2.54 -0.12 27.05
CA PRO A 13 2.25 1.19 26.49
C PRO A 13 3.52 1.83 25.94
N ALA A 14 3.45 2.35 24.72
CA ALA A 14 4.54 3.11 24.12
C ALA A 14 4.97 4.27 25.04
N PRO A 15 6.25 4.64 25.08
CA PRO A 15 6.75 5.67 25.96
C PRO A 15 6.06 7.01 25.67
N ARG A 16 5.35 7.53 26.68
CA ARG A 16 4.63 8.80 26.58
C ARG A 16 5.66 9.95 26.49
N ARG A 17 5.75 10.61 25.35
CA ARG A 17 6.37 11.94 25.26
C ARG A 17 5.52 12.91 26.11
N ARG A 18 6.12 13.51 27.14
CA ARG A 18 5.44 14.54 27.94
C ARG A 18 5.00 15.69 27.03
N GLY A 19 3.70 15.94 26.97
CA GLY A 19 3.09 17.06 26.23
C GLY A 19 2.46 16.75 24.87
N ALA A 20 2.63 15.53 24.29
CA ALA A 20 1.94 15.15 23.07
C ALA A 20 0.55 14.58 23.41
N ARG A 21 -0.51 15.22 22.91
CA ARG A 21 -1.85 14.61 22.90
C ARG A 21 -1.89 13.58 21.77
N PRO A 22 -2.35 12.35 22.00
CA PRO A 22 -2.54 11.41 20.90
C PRO A 22 -3.59 11.99 19.94
N ALA A 23 -3.30 11.95 18.63
CA ALA A 23 -4.23 12.41 17.61
C ALA A 23 -5.24 11.30 17.22
N LEU A 24 -4.89 10.04 17.47
CA LEU A 24 -5.67 8.86 17.10
C LEU A 24 -5.63 7.83 18.22
N VAL A 25 -6.78 7.25 18.50
CA VAL A 25 -6.96 6.10 19.41
C VAL A 25 -7.50 4.91 18.61
N VAL A 26 -6.91 3.73 18.83
CA VAL A 26 -7.40 2.46 18.26
C VAL A 26 -7.93 1.62 19.39
N ALA A 27 -9.24 1.33 19.37
CA ALA A 27 -9.93 0.44 20.30
C ALA A 27 -10.12 -0.93 19.64
N ALA A 28 -9.29 -1.90 20.04
CA ALA A 28 -9.15 -3.21 19.39
C ALA A 28 -9.12 -4.35 20.41
N THR A 29 -9.93 -4.27 21.47
CA THR A 29 -10.10 -5.37 22.43
C THR A 29 -11.23 -6.31 21.97
N ASP A 30 -11.32 -7.47 22.57
CA ASP A 30 -12.41 -8.44 22.42
C ASP A 30 -13.70 -8.03 23.16
N ASP A 31 -13.63 -6.97 23.98
CA ASP A 31 -14.73 -6.42 24.76
C ASP A 31 -15.31 -5.17 24.09
N GLY A 32 -16.48 -5.31 23.47
CA GLY A 32 -17.17 -4.24 22.76
C GLY A 32 -17.62 -3.08 23.66
N GLU A 33 -17.91 -3.31 24.94
CA GLU A 33 -18.28 -2.25 25.89
C GLU A 33 -17.05 -1.42 26.26
N ARG A 34 -15.91 -2.07 26.45
CA ARG A 34 -14.64 -1.40 26.69
C ARG A 34 -14.22 -0.56 25.48
N ASN A 35 -14.37 -1.12 24.27
CA ASN A 35 -14.08 -0.38 23.04
C ASN A 35 -14.99 0.85 22.88
N ALA A 36 -16.27 0.74 23.27
CA ALA A 36 -17.22 1.85 23.27
C ALA A 36 -16.79 2.95 24.25
N ALA A 37 -16.47 2.60 25.48
CA ALA A 37 -16.03 3.57 26.50
C ALA A 37 -14.73 4.28 26.11
N VAL A 38 -13.80 3.58 25.48
CA VAL A 38 -12.54 4.17 24.96
C VAL A 38 -12.85 5.14 23.84
N ALA A 39 -13.78 4.79 22.93
CA ALA A 39 -14.16 5.66 21.82
C ALA A 39 -14.85 6.94 22.30
N GLU A 40 -15.77 6.83 23.26
CA GLU A 40 -16.45 7.97 23.87
C GLU A 40 -15.44 8.92 24.57
N ALA A 41 -14.56 8.38 25.40
CA ALA A 41 -13.53 9.15 26.09
C ALA A 41 -12.52 9.84 25.13
N ALA A 42 -12.29 9.26 23.98
CA ALA A 42 -11.46 9.85 22.93
C ALA A 42 -12.22 10.97 22.18
N SER A 43 -13.48 10.73 21.85
CA SER A 43 -14.35 11.71 21.18
C SER A 43 -14.56 12.97 22.02
N GLU A 44 -14.76 12.84 23.32
CA GLU A 44 -14.82 13.98 24.27
C GLU A 44 -13.56 14.87 24.27
N ARG A 45 -12.45 14.37 23.74
CA ARG A 45 -11.15 15.03 23.67
C ARG A 45 -10.76 15.46 22.25
N ASP A 46 -11.72 15.43 21.32
CA ASP A 46 -11.51 15.74 19.90
C ASP A 46 -10.39 14.88 19.26
N MET A 47 -10.25 13.62 19.69
CA MET A 47 -9.31 12.68 19.10
C MET A 47 -10.00 11.80 18.05
N LEU A 48 -9.25 11.44 17.01
CA LEU A 48 -9.71 10.45 16.03
C LEU A 48 -9.79 9.06 16.69
N VAL A 49 -10.79 8.28 16.31
CA VAL A 49 -11.03 6.95 16.88
C VAL A 49 -11.20 5.92 15.77
N ASN A 50 -10.49 4.79 15.90
CA ASN A 50 -10.75 3.59 15.13
C ASN A 50 -11.27 2.50 16.09
N ARG A 51 -12.49 2.03 15.86
CA ARG A 51 -13.06 0.84 16.51
C ARG A 51 -12.98 -0.34 15.55
N THR A 52 -12.24 -1.38 15.94
CA THR A 52 -12.04 -2.58 15.09
C THR A 52 -13.18 -3.58 15.20
N ASP A 53 -14.02 -3.48 16.25
CA ASP A 53 -15.16 -4.33 16.52
C ASP A 53 -16.46 -3.91 15.81
N ARG A 54 -16.49 -2.74 15.19
CA ARG A 54 -17.65 -2.22 14.43
C ARG A 54 -17.35 -2.04 12.96
N ALA A 55 -18.19 -2.60 12.12
CA ALA A 55 -18.21 -2.38 10.68
C ALA A 55 -19.42 -1.52 10.31
N GLY A 56 -19.23 -0.48 9.52
CA GLY A 56 -20.32 0.23 8.85
C GLY A 56 -20.75 1.57 9.43
N ASP A 57 -21.07 1.68 10.69
CA ASP A 57 -21.50 2.94 11.33
C ASP A 57 -20.31 3.86 11.61
N ARG A 58 -20.38 5.08 11.06
CA ARG A 58 -19.33 6.08 11.18
C ARG A 58 -19.84 7.28 11.95
N ASP A 59 -19.38 7.40 13.17
CA ASP A 59 -19.52 8.65 13.93
C ASP A 59 -18.52 9.69 13.44
N VAL A 60 -18.82 10.96 13.69
CA VAL A 60 -17.87 12.05 13.43
C VAL A 60 -16.57 11.79 14.17
N GLY A 61 -15.43 11.83 13.48
CA GLY A 61 -14.12 11.53 14.05
C GLY A 61 -13.72 10.04 14.00
N SER A 62 -14.56 9.15 13.46
CA SER A 62 -14.18 7.75 13.28
C SER A 62 -13.21 7.57 12.10
N VAL A 63 -12.18 6.75 12.32
CA VAL A 63 -11.20 6.37 11.30
C VAL A 63 -11.35 4.89 10.94
N VAL A 64 -11.37 4.61 9.66
CA VAL A 64 -11.40 3.24 9.13
C VAL A 64 -10.06 2.92 8.50
N VAL A 65 -9.47 1.80 8.89
CA VAL A 65 -8.29 1.25 8.21
C VAL A 65 -8.79 0.38 7.05
N PRO A 66 -8.50 0.73 5.80
CA PRO A 66 -8.87 -0.08 4.65
C PRO A 66 -8.05 -1.38 4.62
N ALA A 67 -8.54 -2.38 3.89
CA ALA A 67 -7.70 -3.51 3.51
C ALA A 67 -6.62 -3.00 2.56
N THR A 68 -5.37 -3.35 2.82
CA THR A 68 -4.24 -2.87 2.02
C THR A 68 -3.51 -4.05 1.38
N VAL A 69 -3.08 -3.85 0.13
CA VAL A 69 -2.13 -4.71 -0.59
C VAL A 69 -0.90 -3.86 -0.89
N GLU A 70 0.28 -4.41 -0.65
CA GLU A 70 1.54 -3.69 -0.80
C GLU A 70 2.52 -4.52 -1.63
N ASP A 71 3.17 -3.84 -2.57
CA ASP A 71 4.37 -4.28 -3.27
C ASP A 71 5.28 -3.04 -3.39
N ASP A 72 6.14 -2.85 -2.38
CA ASP A 72 6.87 -1.59 -2.11
C ASP A 72 7.59 -1.07 -3.37
N PRO A 73 7.42 0.20 -3.78
CA PRO A 73 6.71 1.30 -3.10
C PRO A 73 5.22 1.44 -3.47
N VAL A 74 4.61 0.46 -4.13
CA VAL A 74 3.20 0.50 -4.54
C VAL A 74 2.31 0.05 -3.39
N SER A 75 1.25 0.81 -3.10
CA SER A 75 0.24 0.47 -2.11
C SER A 75 -1.16 0.69 -2.66
N VAL A 76 -2.05 -0.28 -2.49
CA VAL A 76 -3.45 -0.22 -2.92
C VAL A 76 -4.36 -0.39 -1.70
N ALA A 77 -5.19 0.60 -1.43
CA ALA A 77 -6.15 0.59 -0.34
C ALA A 77 -7.57 0.27 -0.86
N ILE A 78 -8.25 -0.68 -0.21
CA ILE A 78 -9.56 -1.18 -0.61
C ILE A 78 -10.56 -0.90 0.49
N SER A 79 -11.62 -0.16 0.19
CA SER A 79 -12.70 0.12 1.11
C SER A 79 -14.06 -0.16 0.47
N THR A 80 -14.92 -0.87 1.17
CA THR A 80 -16.33 -1.11 0.80
C THR A 80 -17.30 -0.24 1.61
N GLY A 81 -16.80 0.84 2.20
CA GLY A 81 -17.62 1.69 3.07
C GLY A 81 -18.03 1.00 4.37
N GLY A 82 -17.37 -0.10 4.77
CA GLY A 82 -17.76 -0.92 5.93
C GLY A 82 -18.91 -1.88 5.64
N GLN A 83 -19.49 -1.87 4.43
CA GLN A 83 -20.67 -2.68 4.12
C GLN A 83 -20.36 -4.17 3.89
N SER A 84 -19.17 -4.50 3.36
CA SER A 84 -18.84 -5.88 3.02
C SER A 84 -17.38 -6.24 3.30
N PRO A 85 -17.04 -6.67 4.50
CA PRO A 85 -15.70 -7.16 4.83
C PRO A 85 -15.27 -8.36 3.96
N ALA A 86 -16.24 -9.22 3.60
CA ALA A 86 -15.97 -10.36 2.73
C ALA A 86 -15.55 -9.92 1.32
N LEU A 87 -16.21 -8.90 0.75
CA LEU A 87 -15.85 -8.34 -0.55
C LEU A 87 -14.48 -7.65 -0.50
N SER A 88 -14.18 -6.90 0.54
CA SER A 88 -12.86 -6.28 0.72
C SER A 88 -11.75 -7.33 0.75
N ARG A 89 -11.98 -8.46 1.44
CA ARG A 89 -11.02 -9.58 1.48
C ARG A 89 -10.85 -10.24 0.12
N TYR A 90 -11.95 -10.49 -0.59
CA TYR A 90 -11.90 -11.06 -1.93
C TYR A 90 -11.12 -10.17 -2.90
N LEU A 91 -11.46 -8.87 -2.94
CA LEU A 91 -10.78 -7.90 -3.80
C LEU A 91 -9.28 -7.79 -3.44
N ARG A 92 -8.92 -7.83 -2.16
CA ARG A 92 -7.53 -7.84 -1.74
C ARG A 92 -6.77 -9.00 -2.37
N GLN A 93 -7.32 -10.21 -2.32
CA GLN A 93 -6.69 -11.40 -2.90
C GLN A 93 -6.53 -11.31 -4.42
N GLN A 94 -7.52 -10.73 -5.14
CA GLN A 94 -7.42 -10.52 -6.58
C GLN A 94 -6.34 -9.49 -6.93
N ILE A 95 -6.34 -8.37 -6.24
CA ILE A 95 -5.39 -7.27 -6.49
C ILE A 95 -3.96 -7.68 -6.12
N GLU A 96 -3.78 -8.50 -5.07
CA GLU A 96 -2.47 -9.01 -4.65
C GLU A 96 -1.75 -9.75 -5.80
N ALA A 97 -2.49 -10.54 -6.59
CA ALA A 97 -1.96 -11.21 -7.77
C ALA A 97 -1.68 -10.23 -8.93
N GLU A 98 -2.53 -9.21 -9.09
CA GLU A 98 -2.42 -8.25 -10.20
C GLU A 98 -1.28 -7.24 -10.01
N ILE A 99 -0.89 -6.93 -8.76
CA ILE A 99 0.19 -5.98 -8.49
C ILE A 99 1.55 -6.64 -8.26
N GLU A 100 1.67 -7.94 -8.48
CA GLU A 100 2.95 -8.64 -8.38
C GLU A 100 4.00 -8.01 -9.31
N ASN A 101 5.13 -7.61 -8.75
CA ASN A 101 6.21 -6.82 -9.40
C ASN A 101 5.85 -5.37 -9.76
N ALA A 102 4.73 -4.81 -9.27
CA ALA A 102 4.42 -3.40 -9.47
C ALA A 102 5.46 -2.49 -8.82
N GLY A 103 6.01 -2.89 -7.67
CA GLY A 103 7.10 -2.18 -7.00
C GLY A 103 8.36 -2.13 -7.85
N ALA A 104 8.77 -3.27 -8.38
CA ALA A 104 9.93 -3.35 -9.28
C ALA A 104 9.71 -2.53 -10.57
N MET A 105 8.49 -2.53 -11.13
CA MET A 105 8.12 -1.69 -12.26
C MET A 105 8.19 -0.20 -11.89
N ALA A 106 7.75 0.18 -10.71
CA ALA A 106 7.82 1.57 -10.24
C ALA A 106 9.28 2.05 -10.09
N GLU A 107 10.15 1.22 -9.54
CA GLU A 107 11.58 1.51 -9.44
C GLU A 107 12.25 1.60 -10.81
N LEU A 108 12.00 0.65 -11.72
CA LEU A 108 12.51 0.66 -13.08
C LEU A 108 12.10 1.94 -13.81
N THR A 109 10.83 2.26 -13.84
CA THR A 109 10.31 3.45 -14.52
C THR A 109 10.77 4.76 -13.88
N GLY A 110 11.01 4.76 -12.58
CA GLY A 110 11.61 5.88 -11.86
C GLY A 110 13.03 6.19 -12.32
N ARG A 111 13.88 5.16 -12.49
CA ARG A 111 15.25 5.28 -13.02
C ARG A 111 15.24 5.74 -14.47
N LEU A 112 14.48 5.06 -15.34
CA LEU A 112 14.35 5.44 -16.75
C LEU A 112 13.87 6.88 -16.92
N ARG A 113 12.94 7.34 -16.08
CA ARG A 113 12.46 8.72 -16.11
C ARG A 113 13.56 9.74 -15.75
N ALA A 114 14.48 9.38 -14.86
CA ALA A 114 15.62 10.23 -14.51
C ALA A 114 16.62 10.29 -15.66
N GLU A 115 16.95 9.17 -16.29
CA GLU A 115 17.85 9.07 -17.43
C GLU A 115 17.33 9.83 -18.67
N LEU A 116 16.07 9.62 -19.02
CA LEU A 116 15.42 10.29 -20.14
C LEU A 116 15.26 11.82 -19.95
N LYS A 117 15.44 12.32 -18.72
CA LYS A 117 15.32 13.75 -18.44
C LYS A 117 16.38 14.58 -19.16
N GLU A 118 17.54 14.01 -19.38
CA GLU A 118 18.68 14.70 -20.01
C GLU A 118 18.56 14.75 -21.53
N SER A 119 17.85 13.81 -22.16
CA SER A 119 17.83 13.60 -23.61
C SER A 119 16.47 13.83 -24.28
N HIS A 120 15.36 13.81 -23.52
CA HIS A 120 14.01 13.87 -24.08
C HIS A 120 13.13 14.96 -23.43
N PRO A 121 12.29 15.66 -24.21
CA PRO A 121 11.33 16.61 -23.67
C PRO A 121 10.24 15.91 -22.84
N PRO A 122 9.54 16.64 -21.94
CA PRO A 122 8.58 16.05 -21.00
C PRO A 122 7.44 15.25 -21.64
N GLY A 123 7.05 15.59 -22.87
CA GLY A 123 5.99 14.88 -23.63
C GLY A 123 6.46 13.48 -24.05
N GLU A 124 7.58 13.41 -24.74
CA GLU A 124 8.17 12.15 -25.22
C GLU A 124 8.50 11.19 -24.07
N ARG A 125 9.10 11.70 -22.99
CA ARG A 125 9.38 10.89 -21.80
C ARG A 125 8.13 10.19 -21.25
N ARG A 126 7.00 10.90 -21.25
CA ARG A 126 5.74 10.31 -20.76
C ARG A 126 5.26 9.18 -21.66
N GLU A 127 5.41 9.34 -22.97
CA GLU A 127 5.02 8.27 -23.91
C GLU A 127 5.94 7.05 -23.76
N LEU A 128 7.27 7.25 -23.76
CA LEU A 128 8.24 6.17 -23.57
C LEU A 128 8.00 5.38 -22.28
N ILE A 129 7.82 6.07 -21.16
CA ILE A 129 7.52 5.39 -19.89
C ILE A 129 6.16 4.67 -19.94
N ARG A 130 5.17 5.21 -20.65
CA ARG A 130 3.87 4.54 -20.81
C ARG A 130 4.00 3.27 -21.65
N GLU A 131 4.84 3.24 -22.65
CA GLU A 131 5.14 2.05 -23.46
C GLU A 131 5.78 0.97 -22.59
N VAL A 132 6.77 1.31 -21.76
CA VAL A 132 7.39 0.39 -20.81
C VAL A 132 6.35 -0.23 -19.87
N VAL A 133 5.52 0.61 -19.22
CA VAL A 133 4.49 0.14 -18.27
C VAL A 133 3.45 -0.78 -18.94
N ARG A 134 3.15 -0.55 -20.23
CA ARG A 134 2.19 -1.36 -20.98
C ARG A 134 2.78 -2.60 -21.62
N SER A 135 4.10 -2.76 -21.62
CA SER A 135 4.78 -3.89 -22.28
C SER A 135 4.65 -5.19 -21.46
N PRO A 136 3.96 -6.23 -21.98
CA PRO A 136 3.92 -7.53 -21.32
C PRO A 136 5.30 -8.18 -21.20
N ALA A 137 6.22 -7.86 -22.12
CA ALA A 137 7.58 -8.39 -22.10
C ALA A 137 8.36 -7.87 -20.90
N VAL A 138 8.23 -6.57 -20.58
CA VAL A 138 8.86 -5.95 -19.40
C VAL A 138 8.30 -6.56 -18.11
N TRP A 139 6.98 -6.70 -17.98
CA TRP A 139 6.35 -7.34 -16.83
C TRP A 139 6.86 -8.76 -16.63
N LYS A 140 6.91 -9.56 -17.71
CA LYS A 140 7.45 -10.92 -17.66
C LYS A 140 8.92 -10.95 -17.28
N ALA A 141 9.72 -10.00 -17.76
CA ALA A 141 11.14 -9.90 -17.44
C ALA A 141 11.39 -9.56 -15.97
N LEU A 142 10.54 -8.76 -15.33
CA LEU A 142 10.63 -8.44 -13.89
C LEU A 142 10.58 -9.68 -13.02
N HIS A 143 9.82 -10.72 -13.37
CA HIS A 143 9.84 -12.01 -12.66
C HIS A 143 11.19 -12.73 -12.75
N THR A 144 12.03 -12.38 -13.73
CA THR A 144 13.33 -13.03 -13.96
C THR A 144 14.48 -12.24 -13.33
N GLY A 145 14.36 -10.90 -13.31
CA GLY A 145 15.34 -9.99 -12.74
C GLY A 145 15.35 -8.64 -13.45
N ILE A 146 15.89 -7.66 -12.73
CA ILE A 146 15.86 -6.26 -13.15
C ILE A 146 16.68 -6.00 -14.43
N ASP A 147 17.86 -6.63 -14.58
CA ASP A 147 18.72 -6.42 -15.75
C ASP A 147 18.01 -6.81 -17.05
N LYS A 148 17.24 -7.92 -17.01
CA LYS A 148 16.45 -8.36 -18.15
C LYS A 148 15.28 -7.41 -18.42
N ALA A 149 14.66 -6.89 -17.38
CA ALA A 149 13.58 -5.93 -17.52
C ALA A 149 14.07 -4.60 -18.12
N GLU A 150 15.28 -4.16 -17.79
CA GLU A 150 15.91 -2.98 -18.40
C GLU A 150 16.15 -3.16 -19.90
N HIS A 151 16.62 -4.34 -20.30
CA HIS A 151 16.79 -4.66 -21.72
C HIS A 151 15.46 -4.65 -22.50
N GLU A 152 14.43 -5.30 -21.94
CA GLU A 152 13.09 -5.30 -22.55
C GLU A 152 12.45 -3.89 -22.56
N ALA A 153 12.75 -3.07 -21.56
CA ALA A 153 12.28 -1.69 -21.51
C ALA A 153 12.96 -0.82 -22.59
N ALA A 154 14.26 -0.98 -22.82
CA ALA A 154 14.98 -0.31 -23.90
C ALA A 154 14.40 -0.69 -25.28
N SER A 155 14.11 -1.98 -25.47
CA SER A 155 13.44 -2.47 -26.68
C SER A 155 12.02 -1.87 -26.84
N ALA A 156 11.23 -1.83 -25.78
CA ALA A 156 9.89 -1.25 -25.79
C ALA A 156 9.88 0.24 -26.11
N MET A 157 10.96 0.96 -25.74
CA MET A 157 11.15 2.38 -26.07
C MET A 157 11.72 2.61 -27.48
N GLY A 158 11.98 1.55 -28.27
CA GLY A 158 12.59 1.67 -29.61
C GLY A 158 14.04 2.18 -29.59
N GLN A 159 14.78 1.97 -28.51
CA GLN A 159 16.16 2.41 -28.38
C GLN A 159 17.17 1.41 -28.95
N ASP A 160 16.81 0.14 -29.07
CA ASP A 160 17.66 -0.93 -29.61
C ASP A 160 18.00 -0.74 -31.12
N GLU A 161 17.09 -0.15 -31.90
CA GLU A 161 17.32 0.04 -33.33
C GLU A 161 18.26 1.19 -33.67
N ARG A 162 18.45 2.16 -32.76
CA ARG A 162 19.33 3.35 -32.99
C ARG A 162 20.80 3.10 -32.70
N GLY A 163 21.14 2.04 -31.99
CA GLY A 163 22.52 1.65 -31.69
C GLY A 163 23.22 0.89 -32.82
N SER A 164 22.48 0.36 -33.79
CA SER A 164 22.99 -0.48 -34.87
C SER A 164 23.32 0.30 -36.19
N GLU A 165 22.88 1.56 -36.31
CA GLU A 165 23.11 2.35 -37.53
C GLU A 165 24.37 3.27 -37.49
N ASN A 166 25.13 3.27 -36.38
CA ASN A 166 26.36 4.09 -36.24
C ASN A 166 27.62 3.24 -35.98
N GLY A 167 27.73 2.07 -36.61
CA GLY A 167 28.94 1.23 -36.59
C GLY A 167 29.57 1.07 -37.96
#